data_a35f6fddcefe33bcf50485efbeedb4af
#
_entry.id   a35f6fddcefe33bcf50485efbeedb4af
#
_cell.length_a   1.000
_cell.length_b   1.000
_cell.length_c   1.000
_cell.angle_alpha   90.00
_cell.angle_beta   90.00
_cell.angle_gamma   90.00
#
_symmetry.space_group_name_H-M   'P 1'
#
loop_
_entity.id
_entity.type
_entity.pdbx_description
1 polymer ?
#
loop_
_entity_poly.entity_id
_entity_poly.type
_entity_poly.pdbx_seq_one_letter_code
_entity_poly.pdbx_strand_id
1 'polypeptide(L)'
;MDKELLYQIALTLIPNIGPVQAKILLQHCNAEEIFHAKKSFLEKIEGIGPVRAASITAYKDFTIAEEEIKFIEKYKINTLFLTDEEYPKRLLNCYDSPTLLFYKGNTDLNALKIVSIIGTRSHTDYAKQVTEKLVKELSAQNILVISGLAFGVDAIAHKASIKNDLPTVGVLAHGLDK
;
A
#
# COMPACT_ATOMS: atom_id res chain seq x y z
N MET A 1 -5.22 19.49 10.66
CA MET A 1 -4.68 18.85 9.44
C MET A 1 -3.31 18.26 9.78
N ASP A 2 -3.13 17.02 9.56
CA ASP A 2 -1.85 16.31 9.81
C ASP A 2 -0.82 16.77 8.76
N LYS A 3 0.22 17.47 9.25
CA LYS A 3 1.24 18.07 8.38
C LYS A 3 2.16 17.00 7.78
N GLU A 4 2.44 15.96 8.53
CA GLU A 4 3.28 14.86 8.07
C GLU A 4 2.58 14.09 6.94
N LEU A 5 1.33 13.72 7.14
CA LEU A 5 0.51 13.05 6.13
C LEU A 5 0.38 13.90 4.85
N LEU A 6 0.30 15.23 4.97
CA LEU A 6 0.26 16.13 3.81
C LEU A 6 1.48 15.93 2.91
N TYR A 7 2.68 15.94 3.48
CA TYR A 7 3.90 15.75 2.71
C TYR A 7 4.07 14.32 2.21
N GLN A 8 3.61 13.32 2.96
CA GLN A 8 3.62 11.92 2.54
C GLN A 8 2.75 11.70 1.29
N ILE A 9 1.53 12.23 1.29
CA ILE A 9 0.64 12.17 0.11
C ILE A 9 1.24 12.98 -1.04
N ALA A 10 1.65 14.23 -0.78
CA ALA A 10 2.22 15.10 -1.80
C ALA A 10 3.44 14.46 -2.51
N LEU A 11 4.28 13.72 -1.78
CA LEU A 11 5.43 13.01 -2.36
C LEU A 11 5.00 12.01 -3.45
N THR A 12 3.84 11.38 -3.30
CA THR A 12 3.31 10.44 -4.29
C THR A 12 2.74 11.12 -5.54
N LEU A 13 2.50 12.43 -5.47
CA LEU A 13 1.88 13.23 -6.54
C LEU A 13 2.89 14.00 -7.38
N ILE A 14 4.17 14.04 -6.98
CA ILE A 14 5.21 14.77 -7.72
C ILE A 14 5.46 14.12 -9.08
N PRO A 15 5.39 14.86 -10.20
CA PRO A 15 5.73 14.33 -11.52
C PRO A 15 7.15 13.76 -11.58
N ASN A 16 7.33 12.63 -12.24
CA ASN A 16 8.59 11.91 -12.39
C ASN A 16 9.18 11.29 -11.10
N ILE A 17 8.45 11.34 -9.98
CA ILE A 17 8.79 10.66 -8.75
C ILE A 17 7.83 9.47 -8.59
N GLY A 18 8.34 8.28 -8.82
CA GLY A 18 7.63 7.04 -8.55
C GLY A 18 8.09 6.40 -7.23
N PRO A 19 7.56 5.22 -6.87
CA PRO A 19 7.91 4.55 -5.62
C PRO A 19 9.42 4.34 -5.43
N VAL A 20 10.14 4.02 -6.50
CA VAL A 20 11.60 3.82 -6.46
C VAL A 20 12.32 5.10 -6.06
N GLN A 21 11.97 6.24 -6.68
CA GLN A 21 12.59 7.52 -6.38
C GLN A 21 12.19 8.03 -5.00
N ALA A 22 10.94 7.84 -4.60
CA ALA A 22 10.50 8.16 -3.25
C ALA A 22 11.28 7.37 -2.20
N LYS A 23 11.47 6.07 -2.42
CA LYS A 23 12.28 5.20 -1.54
C LYS A 23 13.74 5.66 -1.43
N ILE A 24 14.34 6.10 -2.54
CA ILE A 24 15.70 6.67 -2.55
C ILE A 24 15.74 7.98 -1.75
N LEU A 25 14.81 8.90 -1.99
CA LEU A 25 14.75 10.19 -1.29
C LEU A 25 14.60 10.01 0.22
N LEU A 26 13.75 9.09 0.66
CA LEU A 26 13.48 8.78 2.06
C LEU A 26 14.65 8.15 2.81
N GLN A 27 15.69 7.68 2.11
CA GLN A 27 16.96 7.29 2.73
C GLN A 27 17.81 8.48 3.17
N HIS A 28 17.53 9.68 2.66
CA HIS A 28 18.32 10.89 2.90
C HIS A 28 17.57 11.95 3.70
N CYS A 29 16.24 12.04 3.58
CA CYS A 29 15.39 13.06 4.17
C CYS A 29 14.01 12.46 4.52
N ASN A 30 13.33 13.03 5.51
CA ASN A 30 11.91 12.74 5.70
C ASN A 30 11.05 13.45 4.63
N ALA A 31 9.73 13.12 4.59
CA ALA A 31 8.85 13.64 3.54
C ALA A 31 8.80 15.18 3.50
N GLU A 32 8.71 15.85 4.66
CA GLU A 32 8.70 17.33 4.73
C GLU A 32 10.03 17.93 4.26
N GLU A 33 11.15 17.37 4.71
CA GLU A 33 12.48 17.84 4.34
C GLU A 33 12.75 17.78 2.84
N ILE A 34 12.21 16.77 2.13
CA ILE A 34 12.34 16.65 0.68
C ILE A 34 11.81 17.90 -0.02
N PHE A 35 10.66 18.45 0.40
CA PHE A 35 10.05 19.62 -0.21
C PHE A 35 10.79 20.93 0.13
N HIS A 36 11.55 20.96 1.22
CA HIS A 36 12.35 22.10 1.65
C HIS A 36 13.82 22.02 1.22
N ALA A 37 14.23 20.87 0.66
CA ALA A 37 15.60 20.65 0.24
C ALA A 37 16.02 21.56 -0.93
N LYS A 38 17.27 21.98 -0.93
CA LYS A 38 17.86 22.73 -2.04
C LYS A 38 17.98 21.83 -3.27
N LYS A 39 17.66 22.35 -4.45
CA LYS A 39 17.80 21.63 -5.72
C LYS A 39 19.19 21.00 -5.88
N SER A 40 20.26 21.75 -5.56
CA SER A 40 21.64 21.27 -5.64
C SER A 40 21.98 20.11 -4.70
N PHE A 41 21.23 19.92 -3.61
CA PHE A 41 21.33 18.76 -2.75
C PHE A 41 20.62 17.55 -3.39
N LEU A 42 19.37 17.74 -3.84
CA LEU A 42 18.58 16.69 -4.48
C LEU A 42 19.24 16.13 -5.74
N GLU A 43 19.86 16.98 -6.54
CA GLU A 43 20.57 16.58 -7.78
C GLU A 43 21.76 15.62 -7.52
N LYS A 44 22.36 15.69 -6.33
CA LYS A 44 23.51 14.84 -5.96
C LYS A 44 23.08 13.45 -5.47
N ILE A 45 21.80 13.26 -5.17
CA ILE A 45 21.28 11.95 -4.76
C ILE A 45 21.26 11.04 -5.99
N GLU A 46 21.95 9.91 -5.90
CA GLU A 46 21.99 8.92 -6.98
C GLU A 46 20.58 8.45 -7.32
N GLY A 47 20.24 8.42 -8.61
CA GLY A 47 18.91 8.05 -9.08
C GLY A 47 17.87 9.18 -9.14
N ILE A 48 18.19 10.41 -8.65
CA ILE A 48 17.29 11.57 -8.72
C ILE A 48 17.64 12.44 -9.92
N GLY A 49 18.83 13.03 -9.95
CA GLY A 49 19.30 13.87 -11.04
C GLY A 49 18.51 15.19 -11.23
N PRO A 50 18.89 16.01 -12.22
CA PRO A 50 18.40 17.38 -12.35
C PRO A 50 16.90 17.49 -12.70
N VAL A 51 16.35 16.56 -13.47
CA VAL A 51 14.94 16.61 -13.89
C VAL A 51 14.02 16.37 -12.69
N ARG A 52 14.26 15.33 -11.91
CA ARG A 52 13.46 15.00 -10.73
C ARG A 52 13.63 16.02 -9.62
N ALA A 53 14.86 16.49 -9.39
CA ALA A 53 15.12 17.58 -8.45
C ALA A 53 14.35 18.86 -8.84
N ALA A 54 14.24 19.18 -10.13
CA ALA A 54 13.42 20.28 -10.62
C ALA A 54 11.92 20.03 -10.36
N SER A 55 11.41 18.82 -10.61
CA SER A 55 10.01 18.46 -10.33
C SER A 55 9.68 18.65 -8.84
N ILE A 56 10.56 18.19 -7.92
CA ILE A 56 10.36 18.34 -6.48
C ILE A 56 10.32 19.82 -6.09
N THR A 57 11.31 20.60 -6.52
CA THR A 57 11.39 22.03 -6.12
C THR A 57 10.32 22.90 -6.74
N ALA A 58 9.77 22.50 -7.89
CA ALA A 58 8.66 23.18 -8.56
C ALA A 58 7.29 22.82 -7.97
N TYR A 59 7.16 21.73 -7.23
CA TYR A 59 5.89 21.31 -6.63
C TYR A 59 5.52 22.23 -5.46
N LYS A 60 4.44 23.01 -5.63
CA LYS A 60 3.97 24.03 -4.66
C LYS A 60 2.49 23.93 -4.38
N ASP A 61 1.75 23.21 -5.18
CA ASP A 61 0.30 23.07 -5.03
C ASP A 61 0.00 21.76 -4.25
N PHE A 62 -0.45 21.94 -3.02
CA PHE A 62 -0.82 20.84 -2.14
C PHE A 62 -2.33 20.57 -2.10
N THR A 63 -3.12 21.26 -2.94
CA THR A 63 -4.58 21.20 -2.92
C THR A 63 -5.10 19.76 -3.02
N ILE A 64 -4.54 18.97 -3.93
CA ILE A 64 -4.95 17.55 -4.09
C ILE A 64 -4.63 16.73 -2.82
N ALA A 65 -3.48 16.96 -2.22
CA ALA A 65 -3.11 16.25 -0.98
C ALA A 65 -4.02 16.67 0.20
N GLU A 66 -4.41 17.93 0.28
CA GLU A 66 -5.36 18.41 1.28
C GLU A 66 -6.77 17.84 1.09
N GLU A 67 -7.21 17.70 -0.17
CA GLU A 67 -8.49 17.06 -0.49
C GLU A 67 -8.47 15.57 -0.12
N GLU A 68 -7.36 14.88 -0.37
CA GLU A 68 -7.19 13.49 0.01
C GLU A 68 -7.20 13.30 1.53
N ILE A 69 -6.59 14.19 2.31
CA ILE A 69 -6.67 14.16 3.78
C ILE A 69 -8.12 14.28 4.26
N LYS A 70 -8.89 15.22 3.70
CA LYS A 70 -10.31 15.38 4.04
C LYS A 70 -11.11 14.11 3.72
N PHE A 71 -10.77 13.45 2.62
CA PHE A 71 -11.38 12.19 2.23
C PHE A 71 -11.02 11.07 3.23
N ILE A 72 -9.75 10.93 3.57
CA ILE A 72 -9.23 9.97 4.55
C ILE A 72 -9.95 10.14 5.90
N GLU A 73 -10.03 11.37 6.40
CA GLU A 73 -10.73 11.70 7.66
C GLU A 73 -12.22 11.35 7.58
N LYS A 74 -12.90 11.79 6.50
CA LYS A 74 -14.33 11.57 6.30
C LYS A 74 -14.71 10.08 6.28
N TYR A 75 -13.89 9.26 5.62
CA TYR A 75 -14.17 7.84 5.42
C TYR A 75 -13.45 6.94 6.42
N LYS A 76 -12.75 7.51 7.40
CA LYS A 76 -11.96 6.80 8.41
C LYS A 76 -11.03 5.75 7.78
N ILE A 77 -10.26 6.20 6.81
CA ILE A 77 -9.24 5.40 6.14
C ILE A 77 -7.95 5.56 6.95
N ASN A 78 -7.22 4.48 7.13
CA ASN A 78 -5.89 4.51 7.72
C ASN A 78 -4.85 4.55 6.60
N THR A 79 -3.69 5.09 6.91
CA THR A 79 -2.55 5.15 6.00
C THR A 79 -1.35 4.45 6.61
N LEU A 80 -0.50 3.88 5.77
CA LEU A 80 0.82 3.38 6.15
C LEU A 80 1.83 3.91 5.13
N PHE A 81 2.73 4.72 5.61
CA PHE A 81 3.83 5.25 4.82
C PHE A 81 5.04 4.31 4.84
N LEU A 82 5.85 4.35 3.81
CA LEU A 82 6.97 3.42 3.61
C LEU A 82 7.95 3.33 4.80
N THR A 83 8.04 4.39 5.60
CA THR A 83 8.93 4.46 6.77
C THR A 83 8.24 4.10 8.09
N ASP A 84 6.94 3.82 8.09
CA ASP A 84 6.20 3.47 9.30
C ASP A 84 6.61 2.07 9.79
N GLU A 85 6.64 1.89 11.09
CA GLU A 85 7.02 0.61 11.71
C GLU A 85 6.04 -0.51 11.35
N GLU A 86 4.76 -0.18 11.21
CA GLU A 86 3.68 -1.08 10.85
C GLU A 86 3.61 -1.37 9.33
N TYR A 87 4.38 -0.66 8.51
CA TYR A 87 4.39 -0.91 7.07
C TYR A 87 4.73 -2.38 6.78
N PRO A 88 4.03 -3.05 5.83
CA PRO A 88 4.25 -4.47 5.54
C PRO A 88 5.71 -4.76 5.16
N LYS A 89 6.47 -5.38 6.06
CA LYS A 89 7.92 -5.62 5.90
C LYS A 89 8.27 -6.42 4.65
N ARG A 90 7.35 -7.30 4.22
CA ARG A 90 7.54 -8.07 2.98
C ARG A 90 7.49 -7.19 1.74
N LEU A 91 6.69 -6.11 1.74
CA LEU A 91 6.68 -5.14 0.64
C LEU A 91 7.97 -4.32 0.58
N LEU A 92 8.63 -4.05 1.71
CA LEU A 92 9.91 -3.34 1.71
C LEU A 92 10.99 -4.03 0.89
N ASN A 93 10.89 -5.36 0.70
CA ASN A 93 11.81 -6.13 -0.12
C ASN A 93 11.52 -5.97 -1.63
N CYS A 94 10.38 -5.41 -2.02
CA CYS A 94 10.09 -5.10 -3.41
C CYS A 94 10.87 -3.85 -3.83
N TYR A 95 11.37 -3.86 -5.06
CA TYR A 95 12.12 -2.73 -5.63
C TYR A 95 11.25 -1.47 -5.69
N ASP A 96 10.01 -1.63 -6.10
CA ASP A 96 9.01 -0.60 -6.34
C ASP A 96 7.89 -0.60 -5.28
N SER A 97 8.24 -0.85 -4.02
CA SER A 97 7.29 -0.83 -2.89
C SER A 97 6.42 0.41 -2.93
N PRO A 98 5.08 0.30 -2.79
CA PRO A 98 4.20 1.46 -2.71
C PRO A 98 4.66 2.44 -1.63
N THR A 99 4.78 3.72 -1.96
CA THR A 99 5.24 4.74 -1.00
C THR A 99 4.24 4.96 0.13
N LEU A 100 2.95 4.85 -0.19
CA LEU A 100 1.83 5.04 0.73
C LEU A 100 0.77 3.98 0.46
N LEU A 101 0.27 3.35 1.51
CA LEU A 101 -0.86 2.43 1.47
C LEU A 101 -2.05 3.05 2.18
N PHE A 102 -3.24 2.84 1.63
CA PHE A 102 -4.51 3.18 2.24
C PHE A 102 -5.22 1.89 2.65
N TYR A 103 -5.74 1.82 3.87
CA TYR A 103 -6.39 0.60 4.32
C TYR A 103 -7.56 0.84 5.27
N LYS A 104 -8.44 -0.16 5.34
CA LYS A 104 -9.48 -0.28 6.36
C LYS A 104 -9.42 -1.67 6.96
N GLY A 105 -9.56 -1.74 8.26
CA GLY A 105 -9.51 -3.01 9.02
C GLY A 105 -8.49 -2.93 10.15
N ASN A 106 -8.30 -4.06 10.79
CA ASN A 106 -7.50 -4.18 12.01
C ASN A 106 -6.57 -5.40 12.02
N THR A 107 -6.35 -6.00 10.86
CA THR A 107 -5.47 -7.17 10.72
C THR A 107 -4.00 -6.74 10.73
N ASP A 108 -3.16 -7.49 11.45
CA ASP A 108 -1.71 -7.34 11.39
C ASP A 108 -1.17 -7.74 10.02
N LEU A 109 -0.69 -6.75 9.24
CA LEU A 109 -0.12 -6.96 7.92
C LEU A 109 1.30 -7.57 7.98
N ASN A 110 1.89 -7.64 9.17
CA ASN A 110 3.19 -8.26 9.44
C ASN A 110 3.07 -9.65 10.07
N ALA A 111 1.90 -10.29 9.97
CA ALA A 111 1.68 -11.64 10.47
C ALA A 111 2.81 -12.60 10.06
N LEU A 112 3.22 -13.49 10.97
CA LEU A 112 4.34 -14.41 10.73
C LEU A 112 4.11 -15.35 9.55
N LYS A 113 2.87 -15.78 9.36
CA LYS A 113 2.48 -16.68 8.26
C LYS A 113 1.45 -15.99 7.38
N ILE A 114 1.78 -15.85 6.11
CA ILE A 114 0.91 -15.23 5.09
C ILE A 114 0.85 -16.16 3.89
N VAL A 115 -0.35 -16.35 3.35
CA VAL A 115 -0.58 -17.07 2.09
C VAL A 115 -1.41 -16.18 1.15
N SER A 116 -0.93 -16.01 -0.08
CA SER A 116 -1.71 -15.37 -1.13
C SER A 116 -2.46 -16.41 -1.94
N ILE A 117 -3.78 -16.24 -2.07
CA ILE A 117 -4.65 -17.11 -2.88
C ILE A 117 -5.21 -16.26 -4.02
N ILE A 118 -4.88 -16.66 -5.25
CA ILE A 118 -5.26 -15.94 -6.47
C ILE A 118 -5.78 -16.95 -7.49
N GLY A 119 -6.81 -16.59 -8.24
CA GLY A 119 -7.32 -17.48 -9.28
C GLY A 119 -8.28 -16.86 -10.28
N THR A 120 -8.90 -17.71 -11.07
CA THR A 120 -9.84 -17.30 -12.11
C THR A 120 -11.08 -16.60 -11.54
N ARG A 121 -11.59 -15.62 -12.29
CA ARG A 121 -12.87 -14.96 -11.99
C ARG A 121 -14.08 -15.85 -12.25
N SER A 122 -13.96 -16.81 -13.19
CA SER A 122 -14.96 -17.81 -13.52
C SER A 122 -14.49 -19.18 -13.04
N HIS A 123 -14.84 -19.54 -11.81
CA HIS A 123 -14.42 -20.78 -11.18
C HIS A 123 -15.32 -21.95 -11.55
N THR A 124 -14.77 -23.17 -11.53
CA THR A 124 -15.52 -24.43 -11.53
C THR A 124 -15.89 -24.85 -10.11
N ASP A 125 -16.85 -25.77 -9.97
CA ASP A 125 -17.18 -26.34 -8.65
C ASP A 125 -15.97 -27.04 -8.00
N TYR A 126 -15.12 -27.67 -8.79
CA TYR A 126 -13.89 -28.25 -8.32
C TYR A 126 -12.94 -27.18 -7.73
N ALA A 127 -12.71 -26.08 -8.44
CA ALA A 127 -11.88 -24.99 -7.93
C ALA A 127 -12.45 -24.41 -6.62
N LYS A 128 -13.77 -24.28 -6.51
CA LYS A 128 -14.42 -23.85 -5.27
C LYS A 128 -14.14 -24.82 -4.12
N GLN A 129 -14.38 -26.11 -4.32
CA GLN A 129 -14.14 -27.14 -3.29
C GLN A 129 -12.69 -27.19 -2.83
N VAL A 130 -11.74 -27.10 -3.77
CA VAL A 130 -10.30 -27.10 -3.47
C VAL A 130 -9.92 -25.87 -2.65
N THR A 131 -10.40 -24.68 -3.04
CA THR A 131 -10.12 -23.43 -2.33
C THR A 131 -10.69 -23.45 -0.91
N GLU A 132 -11.96 -23.85 -0.75
CA GLU A 132 -12.61 -23.96 0.55
C GLU A 132 -11.88 -24.96 1.48
N LYS A 133 -11.48 -26.13 0.93
CA LYS A 133 -10.73 -27.14 1.67
C LYS A 133 -9.37 -26.61 2.11
N LEU A 134 -8.62 -25.99 1.19
CA LEU A 134 -7.30 -25.41 1.47
C LEU A 134 -7.40 -24.40 2.62
N VAL A 135 -8.31 -23.43 2.52
CA VAL A 135 -8.47 -22.39 3.55
C VAL A 135 -8.86 -23.01 4.90
N LYS A 136 -9.74 -24.03 4.90
CA LYS A 136 -10.08 -24.77 6.12
C LYS A 136 -8.87 -25.45 6.75
N GLU A 137 -7.98 -26.05 5.95
CA GLU A 137 -6.76 -26.69 6.47
C GLU A 137 -5.76 -25.65 7.01
N LEU A 138 -5.69 -24.47 6.40
CA LEU A 138 -4.87 -23.35 6.87
C LEU A 138 -5.33 -22.79 8.21
N SER A 139 -6.61 -22.92 8.58
CA SER A 139 -7.15 -22.35 9.82
C SER A 139 -6.46 -22.88 11.08
N ALA A 140 -6.02 -24.14 11.06
CA ALA A 140 -5.28 -24.73 12.18
C ALA A 140 -3.92 -24.07 12.47
N GLN A 141 -3.42 -23.20 11.57
CA GLN A 141 -2.09 -22.62 11.68
C GLN A 141 -2.11 -21.08 11.87
N ASN A 142 -3.29 -20.48 12.03
CA ASN A 142 -3.46 -19.03 12.17
C ASN A 142 -2.72 -18.23 11.09
N ILE A 143 -3.02 -18.54 9.81
CA ILE A 143 -2.39 -17.94 8.63
C ILE A 143 -3.23 -16.76 8.17
N LEU A 144 -2.59 -15.62 7.88
CA LEU A 144 -3.23 -14.51 7.18
C LEU A 144 -3.41 -14.87 5.70
N VAL A 145 -4.65 -14.85 5.23
CA VAL A 145 -4.96 -15.06 3.81
C VAL A 145 -5.06 -13.71 3.10
N ILE A 146 -4.23 -13.52 2.05
CA ILE A 146 -4.28 -12.33 1.20
C ILE A 146 -4.84 -12.73 -0.18
N SER A 147 -5.76 -11.92 -0.70
CA SER A 147 -6.29 -12.09 -2.06
C SER A 147 -6.71 -10.74 -2.64
N GLY A 148 -7.04 -10.67 -3.92
CA GLY A 148 -7.78 -9.54 -4.48
C GLY A 148 -9.24 -9.55 -3.99
N LEU A 149 -10.03 -8.57 -4.37
CA LEU A 149 -11.49 -8.60 -4.15
C LEU A 149 -12.24 -8.88 -5.45
N ALA A 150 -11.65 -9.68 -6.33
CA ALA A 150 -12.26 -10.09 -7.59
C ALA A 150 -13.33 -11.19 -7.38
N PHE A 151 -14.18 -11.34 -8.38
CA PHE A 151 -15.07 -12.52 -8.44
C PHE A 151 -14.25 -13.81 -8.56
N GLY A 152 -14.89 -14.95 -8.25
CA GLY A 152 -14.28 -16.26 -8.42
C GLY A 152 -13.45 -16.71 -7.22
N VAL A 153 -12.24 -17.20 -7.45
CA VAL A 153 -11.39 -17.80 -6.43
C VAL A 153 -11.08 -16.84 -5.29
N ASP A 154 -10.83 -15.55 -5.58
CA ASP A 154 -10.56 -14.53 -4.58
C ASP A 154 -11.72 -14.39 -3.60
N ALA A 155 -12.95 -14.25 -4.11
CA ALA A 155 -14.15 -14.14 -3.29
C ALA A 155 -14.41 -15.42 -2.47
N ILE A 156 -14.08 -16.61 -3.02
CA ILE A 156 -14.18 -17.87 -2.30
C ILE A 156 -13.17 -17.92 -1.17
N ALA A 157 -11.93 -17.52 -1.42
CA ALA A 157 -10.87 -17.50 -0.42
C ALA A 157 -11.27 -16.61 0.78
N HIS A 158 -11.77 -15.38 0.53
CA HIS A 158 -12.22 -14.49 1.58
C HIS A 158 -13.41 -15.05 2.37
N LYS A 159 -14.43 -15.58 1.68
CA LYS A 159 -15.61 -16.18 2.34
C LYS A 159 -15.23 -17.40 3.18
N ALA A 160 -14.35 -18.24 2.66
CA ALA A 160 -13.84 -19.40 3.38
C ALA A 160 -13.00 -18.99 4.60
N SER A 161 -12.18 -17.94 4.47
CA SER A 161 -11.38 -17.40 5.60
C SER A 161 -12.29 -16.92 6.72
N ILE A 162 -13.27 -16.08 6.41
CA ILE A 162 -14.24 -15.59 7.38
C ILE A 162 -15.01 -16.73 8.06
N LYS A 163 -15.44 -17.74 7.28
CA LYS A 163 -16.16 -18.91 7.80
C LYS A 163 -15.34 -19.76 8.77
N ASN A 164 -14.02 -19.72 8.63
CA ASN A 164 -13.10 -20.51 9.47
C ASN A 164 -12.28 -19.62 10.43
N ASP A 165 -12.76 -18.40 10.74
CA ASP A 165 -12.16 -17.44 11.67
C ASP A 165 -10.69 -17.10 11.36
N LEU A 166 -10.30 -17.18 10.08
CA LEU A 166 -8.98 -16.74 9.60
C LEU A 166 -8.98 -15.26 9.26
N PRO A 167 -7.94 -14.52 9.66
CA PRO A 167 -7.73 -13.17 9.18
C PRO A 167 -7.54 -13.16 7.66
N THR A 168 -8.14 -12.17 7.01
CA THR A 168 -8.01 -12.05 5.56
C THR A 168 -7.95 -10.60 5.11
N VAL A 169 -7.13 -10.32 4.10
CA VAL A 169 -6.91 -8.99 3.53
C VAL A 169 -7.21 -9.00 2.03
N GLY A 170 -8.09 -8.10 1.62
CA GLY A 170 -8.35 -7.81 0.21
C GLY A 170 -7.44 -6.70 -0.30
N VAL A 171 -6.68 -6.98 -1.35
CA VAL A 171 -5.82 -6.00 -2.01
C VAL A 171 -6.51 -5.44 -3.24
N LEU A 172 -6.74 -4.14 -3.24
CA LEU A 172 -7.47 -3.42 -4.29
C LEU A 172 -6.52 -2.65 -5.19
N ALA A 173 -6.86 -2.58 -6.47
CA ALA A 173 -6.15 -1.75 -7.46
C ALA A 173 -6.88 -0.41 -7.74
N HIS A 174 -7.87 -0.06 -6.93
CA HIS A 174 -8.64 1.19 -7.02
C HIS A 174 -8.79 1.83 -5.65
N GLY A 175 -9.26 3.08 -5.60
CA GLY A 175 -9.50 3.80 -4.36
C GLY A 175 -10.57 3.14 -3.46
N LEU A 176 -10.56 3.49 -2.17
CA LEU A 176 -11.49 2.98 -1.16
C LEU A 176 -12.83 3.75 -1.14
N ASP A 177 -13.10 4.52 -2.17
CA ASP A 177 -14.33 5.29 -2.39
C ASP A 177 -15.44 4.49 -3.10
N LYS A 178 -15.16 3.29 -3.56
CA LYS A 178 -16.06 2.44 -4.36
C LYS A 178 -16.49 1.20 -3.61
#